data_57af91c0c38644d42198cdb657037327
#
_entry.id   57af91c0c38644d42198cdb657037327
#
_cell.length_a   1.000
_cell.length_b   1.000
_cell.length_c   1.000
_cell.angle_alpha   90.00
_cell.angle_beta   90.00
_cell.angle_gamma   90.00
#
_symmetry.space_group_name_H-M   'P 1'
#
loop_
_entity.id
_entity.type
_entity.pdbx_description
1 polymer ?
#
loop_
_entity_poly.entity_id
_entity_poly.type
_entity_poly.pdbx_seq_one_letter_code
_entity_poly.pdbx_strand_id
1 'polypeptide(L)'
;MNFINHTIFPALNYDSDNQQHDTFHIVASRITYDIRINNRDGQSQLVISPEQSLLNYTDVSYNEMVDTSIEYESDLAPYKPKTDIVINATAFVPENNPVPVFDVGIQIGKYQKVLRIFGPRYWIKEDDEWFLTESEPISYL
;
A
#
# COMPACT_ATOMS: atom_id res chain seq x y z
N MET A 1 -10.98 -29.78 -7.64
CA MET A 1 -9.59 -30.20 -7.27
C MET A 1 -9.48 -30.12 -5.75
N ASN A 2 -8.88 -31.16 -5.08
CA ASN A 2 -8.63 -31.05 -3.64
C ASN A 2 -7.31 -30.30 -3.43
N PHE A 3 -7.37 -29.12 -2.85
CA PHE A 3 -6.19 -28.34 -2.46
C PHE A 3 -5.83 -28.65 -1.00
N ILE A 4 -4.60 -29.05 -0.75
CA ILE A 4 -4.07 -29.29 0.59
C ILE A 4 -2.85 -28.41 0.78
N ASN A 5 -2.92 -27.52 1.74
CA ASN A 5 -1.80 -26.65 2.11
C ASN A 5 -0.91 -27.35 3.14
N HIS A 6 0.31 -27.69 2.79
CA HIS A 6 1.32 -28.30 3.67
C HIS A 6 2.30 -27.27 4.25
N THR A 7 2.07 -25.98 4.04
CA THR A 7 2.93 -24.90 4.54
C THR A 7 2.33 -24.25 5.79
N ILE A 8 3.13 -23.46 6.50
CA ILE A 8 2.67 -22.62 7.61
C ILE A 8 2.01 -21.32 7.10
N PHE A 9 2.07 -21.04 5.80
CA PHE A 9 1.59 -19.80 5.22
C PHE A 9 0.10 -19.90 4.88
N PRO A 10 -0.70 -18.87 5.15
CA PRO A 10 -2.08 -18.82 4.70
C PRO A 10 -2.16 -18.96 3.19
N ALA A 11 -2.99 -19.88 2.73
CA ALA A 11 -3.23 -20.10 1.31
C ALA A 11 -4.65 -20.59 1.07
N LEU A 12 -5.19 -20.26 -0.09
CA LEU A 12 -6.47 -20.76 -0.58
C LEU A 12 -6.39 -21.04 -2.08
N ASN A 13 -7.33 -21.83 -2.57
CA ASN A 13 -7.52 -21.99 -4.00
C ASN A 13 -8.97 -21.61 -4.38
N TYR A 14 -9.13 -21.12 -5.59
CA TYR A 14 -10.42 -20.80 -6.18
C TYR A 14 -10.33 -20.87 -7.70
N ASP A 15 -11.49 -20.99 -8.32
CA ASP A 15 -11.61 -20.97 -9.78
C ASP A 15 -12.14 -19.60 -10.22
N SER A 16 -11.64 -19.12 -11.33
CA SER A 16 -12.08 -17.86 -11.96
C SER A 16 -12.10 -18.01 -13.47
N ASP A 17 -13.09 -17.40 -14.11
CA ASP A 17 -13.21 -17.38 -15.55
C ASP A 17 -12.73 -16.04 -16.10
N ASN A 18 -12.06 -16.07 -17.26
CA ASN A 18 -11.74 -14.86 -18.00
C ASN A 18 -12.91 -14.45 -18.93
N GLN A 19 -12.73 -13.33 -19.63
CA GLN A 19 -13.73 -12.83 -20.61
C GLN A 19 -13.96 -13.78 -21.80
N GLN A 20 -13.05 -14.71 -22.05
CA GLN A 20 -13.14 -15.74 -23.08
C GLN A 20 -13.75 -17.05 -22.57
N HIS A 21 -14.22 -17.08 -21.34
CA HIS A 21 -14.77 -18.25 -20.66
C HIS A 21 -13.78 -19.41 -20.41
N ASP A 22 -12.47 -19.09 -20.41
CA ASP A 22 -11.48 -20.05 -19.94
C ASP A 22 -11.44 -20.04 -18.41
N THR A 23 -11.49 -21.22 -17.81
CA THR A 23 -11.42 -21.39 -16.35
C THR A 23 -9.97 -21.48 -15.89
N PHE A 24 -9.59 -20.64 -14.93
CA PHE A 24 -8.29 -20.66 -14.26
C PHE A 24 -8.43 -21.23 -12.85
N HIS A 25 -7.54 -22.14 -12.51
CA HIS A 25 -7.34 -22.59 -11.13
C HIS A 25 -6.27 -21.71 -10.49
N ILE A 26 -6.65 -20.95 -9.49
CA ILE A 26 -5.77 -19.96 -8.85
C ILE A 26 -5.46 -20.44 -7.44
N VAL A 27 -4.18 -20.35 -7.07
CA VAL A 27 -3.73 -20.53 -5.69
C VAL A 27 -3.15 -19.20 -5.22
N ALA A 28 -3.80 -18.60 -4.23
CA ALA A 28 -3.30 -17.40 -3.55
C ALA A 28 -2.62 -17.80 -2.25
N SER A 29 -1.47 -17.21 -1.96
CA SER A 29 -0.74 -17.42 -0.71
C SER A 29 -0.13 -16.10 -0.24
N ARG A 30 -0.13 -15.87 1.08
CA ARG A 30 0.47 -14.68 1.71
C ARG A 30 1.62 -15.11 2.60
N ILE A 31 2.72 -14.37 2.53
CA ILE A 31 3.87 -14.55 3.42
C ILE A 31 4.15 -13.20 4.10
N THR A 32 4.13 -13.20 5.41
CA THR A 32 4.46 -12.02 6.21
C THR A 32 5.92 -12.06 6.63
N TYR A 33 6.62 -10.95 6.42
CA TYR A 33 8.00 -10.75 6.82
C TYR A 33 8.12 -9.58 7.78
N ASP A 34 8.98 -9.73 8.79
CA ASP A 34 9.44 -8.64 9.63
C ASP A 34 10.70 -8.03 9.01
N ILE A 35 10.81 -6.70 9.07
CA ILE A 35 12.03 -5.99 8.72
C ILE A 35 12.85 -5.83 10.00
N ARG A 36 14.00 -6.49 10.09
CA ARG A 36 14.94 -6.33 11.19
C ARG A 36 16.11 -5.47 10.75
N ILE A 37 16.31 -4.37 11.49
CA ILE A 37 17.45 -3.47 11.26
C ILE A 37 18.58 -3.92 12.16
N ASN A 38 19.74 -4.19 11.57
CA ASN A 38 20.96 -4.44 12.31
C ASN A 38 21.53 -3.10 12.81
N ASN A 39 21.50 -2.89 14.12
CA ASN A 39 21.95 -1.64 14.74
C ASN A 39 23.45 -1.38 14.61
N ARG A 40 24.25 -2.36 14.14
CA ARG A 40 25.71 -2.20 14.01
C ARG A 40 26.12 -1.63 12.67
N ASP A 41 25.43 -1.99 11.60
CA ASP A 41 25.77 -1.61 10.22
C ASP A 41 24.62 -0.92 9.47
N GLY A 42 23.45 -0.77 10.11
CA GLY A 42 22.26 -0.17 9.53
C GLY A 42 21.61 -0.99 8.43
N GLN A 43 22.07 -2.22 8.17
CA GLN A 43 21.50 -3.07 7.15
C GLN A 43 20.16 -3.65 7.59
N SER A 44 19.21 -3.71 6.67
CA SER A 44 17.90 -4.32 6.89
C SER A 44 17.89 -5.76 6.39
N GLN A 45 17.32 -6.66 7.18
CA GLN A 45 17.09 -8.05 6.82
C GLN A 45 15.61 -8.39 6.89
N LEU A 46 15.09 -9.08 5.87
CA LEU A 46 13.76 -9.67 5.91
C LEU A 46 13.83 -11.04 6.61
N VAL A 47 12.99 -11.21 7.63
CA VAL A 47 12.84 -12.48 8.37
C VAL A 47 11.38 -12.89 8.31
N ILE A 48 11.09 -14.15 8.05
CA ILE A 48 9.71 -14.64 8.08
C ILE A 48 9.14 -14.38 9.47
N SER A 49 8.01 -13.64 9.51
CA SER A 49 7.32 -13.34 10.76
C SER A 49 6.78 -14.63 11.41
N PRO A 50 6.88 -14.80 12.72
CA PRO A 50 6.24 -15.92 13.42
C PRO A 50 4.70 -15.80 13.34
N GLU A 51 4.17 -14.59 13.17
CA GLU A 51 2.74 -14.31 13.01
C GLU A 51 2.45 -14.02 11.54
N GLN A 52 1.71 -14.93 10.90
CA GLN A 52 1.33 -14.80 9.50
C GLN A 52 -0.03 -14.11 9.36
N SER A 53 -0.07 -13.01 8.61
CA SER A 53 -1.34 -12.32 8.30
C SER A 53 -2.21 -13.19 7.40
N LEU A 54 -3.51 -13.24 7.69
CA LEU A 54 -4.48 -13.94 6.86
C LEU A 54 -4.66 -13.24 5.50
N LEU A 55 -5.19 -13.97 4.52
CA LEU A 55 -5.58 -13.41 3.23
C LEU A 55 -6.80 -12.49 3.38
N ASN A 56 -6.79 -11.37 2.66
CA ASN A 56 -7.93 -10.49 2.55
C ASN A 56 -8.86 -11.00 1.45
N TYR A 57 -10.08 -11.42 1.82
CA TYR A 57 -11.09 -11.87 0.86
C TYR A 57 -11.83 -10.71 0.19
N THR A 58 -11.82 -9.54 0.82
CA THR A 58 -12.43 -8.30 0.33
C THR A 58 -11.45 -7.16 0.53
N ASP A 59 -11.70 -6.04 -0.14
CA ASP A 59 -10.97 -4.81 0.13
C ASP A 59 -11.20 -4.37 1.59
N VAL A 60 -10.14 -3.89 2.21
CA VAL A 60 -10.13 -3.35 3.58
C VAL A 60 -9.97 -1.83 3.49
N SER A 61 -10.94 -1.10 4.01
CA SER A 61 -10.93 0.36 4.06
C SER A 61 -10.23 0.88 5.31
N TYR A 62 -9.69 2.12 5.23
CA TYR A 62 -9.14 2.79 6.41
C TYR A 62 -10.22 2.94 7.51
N ASN A 63 -9.83 2.61 8.74
CA ASN A 63 -10.68 2.69 9.94
C ASN A 63 -11.96 1.82 9.85
N GLU A 64 -11.99 0.79 9.00
CA GLU A 64 -13.17 -0.07 8.80
C GLU A 64 -14.44 0.70 8.37
N MET A 65 -14.29 1.91 7.83
CA MET A 65 -15.40 2.75 7.39
C MET A 65 -15.70 2.51 5.92
N VAL A 66 -16.97 2.32 5.58
CA VAL A 66 -17.44 1.87 4.25
C VAL A 66 -17.12 2.86 3.11
N ASP A 67 -16.95 4.15 3.38
CA ASP A 67 -16.75 5.19 2.36
C ASP A 67 -15.38 5.85 2.41
N THR A 68 -14.39 5.16 2.93
CA THR A 68 -13.00 5.66 2.98
C THR A 68 -12.14 5.02 1.88
N SER A 69 -10.93 5.55 1.72
CA SER A 69 -9.94 4.95 0.81
C SER A 69 -9.61 3.51 1.22
N ILE A 70 -9.30 2.69 0.24
CA ILE A 70 -8.84 1.31 0.46
C ILE A 70 -7.44 1.33 1.04
N GLU A 71 -7.25 0.67 2.17
CA GLU A 71 -5.95 0.44 2.79
C GLU A 71 -5.26 -0.80 2.22
N TYR A 72 -6.01 -1.89 2.08
CA TYR A 72 -5.53 -3.13 1.47
C TYR A 72 -6.57 -3.65 0.48
N GLU A 73 -6.12 -3.92 -0.74
CA GLU A 73 -6.94 -4.60 -1.73
C GLU A 73 -7.10 -6.10 -1.38
N SER A 74 -8.17 -6.70 -1.91
CA SER A 74 -8.39 -8.14 -1.84
C SER A 74 -7.23 -8.92 -2.46
N ASP A 75 -6.86 -10.03 -1.82
CA ASP A 75 -5.86 -10.97 -2.37
C ASP A 75 -6.45 -11.89 -3.47
N LEU A 76 -7.75 -11.78 -3.74
CA LEU A 76 -8.45 -12.59 -4.74
C LEU A 76 -8.34 -12.01 -6.16
N ALA A 77 -7.14 -11.70 -6.61
CA ALA A 77 -6.91 -11.23 -7.97
C ALA A 77 -6.86 -12.40 -8.95
N PRO A 78 -7.77 -12.49 -9.94
CA PRO A 78 -7.84 -13.64 -10.83
C PRO A 78 -6.61 -13.79 -11.73
N TYR A 79 -6.04 -12.68 -12.18
CA TYR A 79 -4.85 -12.69 -13.01
C TYR A 79 -4.11 -11.35 -12.91
N LYS A 80 -2.80 -11.43 -12.64
CA LYS A 80 -1.91 -10.26 -12.66
C LYS A 80 -0.74 -10.51 -13.59
N PRO A 81 -0.61 -9.78 -14.70
CA PRO A 81 0.49 -9.98 -15.66
C PRO A 81 1.85 -9.51 -15.14
N LYS A 82 1.85 -8.70 -14.07
CA LYS A 82 3.04 -8.13 -13.42
C LYS A 82 2.82 -8.06 -11.91
N THR A 83 3.92 -7.78 -11.19
CA THR A 83 3.90 -7.55 -9.74
C THR A 83 3.49 -6.12 -9.43
N ASP A 84 2.52 -5.96 -8.54
CA ASP A 84 2.19 -4.67 -7.94
C ASP A 84 3.01 -4.50 -6.65
N ILE A 85 3.37 -3.25 -6.37
CA ILE A 85 3.99 -2.87 -5.10
C ILE A 85 3.10 -1.80 -4.48
N VAL A 86 2.43 -2.17 -3.39
CA VAL A 86 1.59 -1.27 -2.61
C VAL A 86 2.34 -0.91 -1.34
N ILE A 87 2.35 0.39 -0.98
CA ILE A 87 3.09 0.88 0.17
C ILE A 87 2.17 1.78 0.97
N ASN A 88 1.94 1.37 2.21
CA ASN A 88 1.30 2.20 3.24
C ASN A 88 2.40 2.73 4.15
N ALA A 89 2.62 4.03 4.12
CA ALA A 89 3.67 4.68 4.88
C ALA A 89 3.28 6.11 5.25
N THR A 90 3.85 6.60 6.33
CA THR A 90 3.73 8.00 6.75
C THR A 90 4.98 8.76 6.34
N ALA A 91 4.78 9.88 5.65
CA ALA A 91 5.87 10.79 5.30
C ALA A 91 6.03 11.85 6.40
N PHE A 92 7.28 12.09 6.80
CA PHE A 92 7.61 13.11 7.79
C PHE A 92 8.36 14.27 7.13
N VAL A 93 8.05 15.50 7.53
CA VAL A 93 8.82 16.66 7.06
C VAL A 93 10.27 16.58 7.53
N PRO A 94 11.24 17.02 6.71
CA PRO A 94 12.63 17.03 7.11
C PRO A 94 12.86 17.87 8.37
N GLU A 95 13.71 17.38 9.27
CA GLU A 95 14.19 18.09 10.46
C GLU A 95 13.06 18.58 11.41
N ASN A 96 11.86 18.01 11.32
CA ASN A 96 10.69 18.46 12.08
C ASN A 96 10.36 19.95 11.89
N ASN A 97 10.78 20.55 10.79
CA ASN A 97 10.53 21.94 10.46
C ASN A 97 9.31 22.02 9.51
N PRO A 98 8.20 22.64 9.93
CA PRO A 98 7.02 22.76 9.09
C PRO A 98 7.32 23.45 7.75
N VAL A 99 7.02 22.78 6.65
CA VAL A 99 7.18 23.32 5.29
C VAL A 99 5.88 23.12 4.50
N PRO A 100 5.54 24.07 3.60
CA PRO A 100 4.30 23.97 2.83
C PRO A 100 4.34 22.88 1.74
N VAL A 101 5.54 22.49 1.30
CA VAL A 101 5.74 21.50 0.24
C VAL A 101 7.04 20.75 0.49
N PHE A 102 7.02 19.42 0.32
CA PHE A 102 8.25 18.61 0.29
C PHE A 102 8.07 17.38 -0.58
N ASP A 103 9.20 16.80 -1.01
CA ASP A 103 9.21 15.61 -1.84
C ASP A 103 9.55 14.38 -0.98
N VAL A 104 8.82 13.29 -1.21
CA VAL A 104 9.13 11.97 -0.64
C VAL A 104 9.41 10.99 -1.77
N GLY A 105 10.38 10.14 -1.57
CA GLY A 105 10.78 9.15 -2.57
C GLY A 105 10.82 7.76 -2.00
N ILE A 106 10.48 6.79 -2.83
CA ILE A 106 10.69 5.38 -2.57
C ILE A 106 11.51 4.76 -3.69
N GLN A 107 12.44 3.91 -3.33
CA GLN A 107 13.27 3.18 -4.27
C GLN A 107 13.30 1.70 -3.91
N ILE A 108 12.98 0.84 -4.88
CA ILE A 108 13.04 -0.61 -4.76
C ILE A 108 13.84 -1.16 -5.94
N GLY A 109 15.07 -1.55 -5.67
CA GLY A 109 16.01 -1.92 -6.73
C GLY A 109 16.23 -0.79 -7.73
N LYS A 110 15.86 -1.00 -8.99
CA LYS A 110 15.96 0.01 -10.07
C LYS A 110 14.70 0.90 -10.21
N TYR A 111 13.62 0.58 -9.51
CA TYR A 111 12.38 1.35 -9.59
C TYR A 111 12.38 2.44 -8.53
N GLN A 112 12.09 3.65 -8.97
CA GLN A 112 11.98 4.81 -8.09
C GLN A 112 10.67 5.55 -8.40
N LYS A 113 10.02 6.03 -7.34
CA LYS A 113 8.87 6.92 -7.44
C LYS A 113 9.06 8.06 -6.45
N VAL A 114 8.85 9.29 -6.92
CA VAL A 114 8.88 10.51 -6.10
C VAL A 114 7.49 11.12 -6.12
N LEU A 115 7.00 11.51 -4.95
CA LEU A 115 5.74 12.20 -4.75
C LEU A 115 6.03 13.56 -4.15
N ARG A 116 5.36 14.61 -4.65
CA ARG A 116 5.36 15.93 -4.04
C ARG A 116 4.17 16.08 -3.13
N ILE A 117 4.43 16.31 -1.85
CA ILE A 117 3.42 16.49 -0.83
C ILE A 117 3.18 17.98 -0.63
N PHE A 118 1.92 18.38 -0.73
CA PHE A 118 1.49 19.75 -0.47
C PHE A 118 0.73 19.77 0.86
N GLY A 119 0.97 20.79 1.64
CA GLY A 119 0.17 21.07 2.82
C GLY A 119 -1.28 21.46 2.48
N PRO A 120 -2.13 21.68 3.48
CA PRO A 120 -3.52 22.04 3.26
C PRO A 120 -3.68 23.20 2.28
N ARG A 121 -4.63 23.06 1.38
CA ARG A 121 -5.04 24.09 0.41
C ARG A 121 -6.53 24.13 0.34
N TYR A 122 -7.09 25.33 0.11
CA TYR A 122 -8.52 25.55 0.09
C TYR A 122 -8.93 26.23 -1.23
N TRP A 123 -10.09 25.87 -1.74
CA TRP A 123 -10.71 26.59 -2.82
C TRP A 123 -11.44 27.80 -2.23
N ILE A 124 -11.10 28.99 -2.71
CA ILE A 124 -11.79 30.24 -2.39
C ILE A 124 -12.48 30.79 -3.63
N LYS A 125 -13.62 31.41 -3.44
CA LYS A 125 -14.38 32.06 -4.53
C LYS A 125 -14.28 33.56 -4.37
N GLU A 126 -13.71 34.24 -5.38
CA GLU A 126 -13.64 35.70 -5.47
C GLU A 126 -14.17 36.11 -6.84
N ASP A 127 -15.07 37.12 -6.90
CA ASP A 127 -15.65 37.67 -8.12
C ASP A 127 -16.15 36.59 -9.12
N ASP A 128 -16.84 35.54 -8.58
CA ASP A 128 -17.35 34.38 -9.33
C ASP A 128 -16.28 33.43 -9.91
N GLU A 129 -15.02 33.66 -9.67
CA GLU A 129 -13.92 32.74 -10.03
C GLU A 129 -13.45 31.94 -8.82
N TRP A 130 -13.00 30.71 -9.09
CA TRP A 130 -12.46 29.82 -8.06
C TRP A 130 -10.94 29.83 -8.12
N PHE A 131 -10.30 30.08 -6.97
CA PHE A 131 -8.85 30.04 -6.80
C PHE A 131 -8.47 28.98 -5.77
N LEU A 132 -7.34 28.31 -6.01
CA LEU A 132 -6.73 27.43 -5.03
C LEU A 132 -5.69 28.23 -4.24
N THR A 133 -5.78 28.22 -2.91
CA THR A 133 -4.81 28.90 -2.05
C THR A 133 -3.41 28.31 -2.18
N GLU A 134 -2.40 29.03 -1.75
CA GLU A 134 -1.09 28.46 -1.52
C GLU A 134 -1.15 27.38 -0.41
N SER A 135 -0.16 26.50 -0.40
CA SER A 135 -0.09 25.45 0.61
C SER A 135 0.31 26.01 1.97
N GLU A 136 -0.42 25.65 3.00
CA GLU A 136 -0.03 25.91 4.38
C GLU A 136 1.10 24.96 4.83
N PRO A 137 1.91 25.39 5.82
CA PRO A 137 2.92 24.49 6.39
C PRO A 137 2.28 23.22 6.98
N ILE A 138 2.88 22.06 6.67
CA ILE A 138 2.50 20.79 7.26
C ILE A 138 3.03 20.78 8.69
N SER A 139 2.14 20.80 9.65
CA SER A 139 2.46 20.66 11.07
C SER A 139 2.14 19.24 11.51
N TYR A 140 2.99 18.66 12.35
CA TYR A 140 2.64 17.42 13.05
C TYR A 140 1.64 17.72 14.16
N LEU A 141 0.65 16.87 14.22
CA LEU A 141 -0.15 16.68 15.42
C LEU A 141 0.42 15.49 16.19
#